data_280804709b521ee22f3cbc0b22c8489c
#
_entry.id   280804709b521ee22f3cbc0b22c8489c
#
_cell.length_a   1.000
_cell.length_b   1.000
_cell.length_c   1.000
_cell.angle_alpha   90.00
_cell.angle_beta   90.00
_cell.angle_gamma   90.00
#
_symmetry.space_group_name_H-M   'P 1'
#
loop_
_entity.id
_entity.type
_entity.pdbx_description
1 polymer ?
#
loop_
_entity_poly.entity_id
_entity_poly.type
_entity_poly.pdbx_seq_one_letter_code
_entity_poly.pdbx_strand_id
1 'polypeptide(L)'
;EKYGRMAAKVLDTYLQGIYYRDLPRDLNHGHQQTLVGMTSFEVIHEGIVPLLTECYDFLYTYMERHYADCMPVYAGALKKMADVIVRNGVPHNNWNIIQARFIFAIALVLDENEAYEDGKGREYYFDVVAQDSTLRQWGLKTLADYGFDAGTGIWNECPGYSCNVVNDYTDFVLLFDKYLGRDLTREIPVIEKAVAATPQYCFPNRKIVGFGDTHPSPLRTSYFGSMVKNARRYGKRRQE
;
A
#
# COMPACT_ATOMS: atom_id res chain seq x y z
N GLU A 1 -3.43 21.17 -22.83
CA GLU A 1 -3.93 22.26 -21.95
C GLU A 1 -5.41 22.06 -21.56
N LYS A 2 -6.34 21.80 -22.51
CA LYS A 2 -7.76 21.59 -22.21
C LYS A 2 -8.00 20.44 -21.23
N TYR A 3 -7.42 19.27 -21.49
CA TYR A 3 -7.60 18.08 -20.63
C TYR A 3 -6.91 18.24 -19.27
N GLY A 4 -5.74 18.86 -19.21
CA GLY A 4 -5.07 19.18 -17.94
C GLY A 4 -5.92 20.07 -17.05
N ARG A 5 -6.55 21.11 -17.60
CA ARG A 5 -7.47 21.98 -16.85
C ARG A 5 -8.69 21.22 -16.31
N MET A 6 -9.28 20.34 -17.12
CA MET A 6 -10.43 19.52 -16.70
C MET A 6 -10.04 18.56 -15.57
N ALA A 7 -8.93 17.85 -15.72
CA ALA A 7 -8.44 16.91 -14.71
C ALA A 7 -8.06 17.63 -13.41
N ALA A 8 -7.37 18.77 -13.50
CA ALA A 8 -7.02 19.59 -12.35
C ALA A 8 -8.26 20.09 -11.59
N LYS A 9 -9.31 20.51 -12.28
CA LYS A 9 -10.56 20.93 -11.64
C LYS A 9 -11.24 19.78 -10.89
N VAL A 10 -11.24 18.56 -11.46
CA VAL A 10 -11.80 17.40 -10.79
C VAL A 10 -10.99 17.05 -9.55
N LEU A 11 -9.67 17.01 -9.67
CA LEU A 11 -8.77 16.71 -8.56
C LEU A 11 -8.88 17.75 -7.44
N ASP A 12 -8.88 19.04 -7.78
CA ASP A 12 -9.09 20.14 -6.84
C ASP A 12 -10.39 19.95 -6.05
N THR A 13 -11.51 19.77 -6.75
CA THR A 13 -12.81 19.58 -6.10
C THR A 13 -12.81 18.37 -5.16
N TYR A 14 -12.17 17.29 -5.57
CA TYR A 14 -12.14 16.05 -4.79
C TYR A 14 -11.27 16.18 -3.54
N LEU A 15 -10.06 16.74 -3.67
CA LEU A 15 -9.14 16.92 -2.53
C LEU A 15 -9.66 17.94 -1.53
N GLN A 16 -10.24 19.06 -1.99
CA GLN A 16 -10.91 20.01 -1.09
C GLN A 16 -12.09 19.34 -0.37
N GLY A 17 -12.89 18.55 -1.08
CA GLY A 17 -13.97 17.77 -0.49
C GLY A 17 -13.49 16.84 0.62
N ILE A 18 -12.37 16.15 0.44
CA ILE A 18 -11.77 15.29 1.48
C ILE A 18 -11.29 16.14 2.67
N TYR A 19 -10.59 17.23 2.38
CA TYR A 19 -10.00 18.09 3.42
C TYR A 19 -11.05 18.65 4.37
N TYR A 20 -12.11 19.23 3.83
CA TYR A 20 -13.14 19.95 4.61
C TYR A 20 -14.25 19.03 5.16
N ARG A 21 -14.38 17.84 4.65
CA ARG A 21 -15.40 16.90 5.06
C ARG A 21 -15.02 16.20 6.37
N ASP A 22 -15.99 15.95 7.23
CA ASP A 22 -15.83 15.08 8.40
C ASP A 22 -15.65 13.62 7.98
N LEU A 23 -15.04 12.84 8.89
CA LEU A 23 -14.96 11.39 8.73
C LEU A 23 -16.38 10.81 8.62
N PRO A 24 -16.67 10.00 7.60
CA PRO A 24 -17.96 9.31 7.49
C PRO A 24 -18.24 8.48 8.75
N ARG A 25 -19.50 8.35 9.10
CA ARG A 25 -19.94 7.47 10.18
C ARG A 25 -20.75 6.31 9.59
N ASP A 26 -20.38 5.10 9.93
CA ASP A 26 -21.18 3.93 9.64
C ASP A 26 -22.27 3.80 10.70
N LEU A 27 -23.48 4.27 10.37
CA LEU A 27 -24.63 4.22 11.26
C LEU A 27 -25.26 2.83 11.35
N ASN A 28 -24.96 1.95 10.41
CA ASN A 28 -25.56 0.62 10.32
C ASN A 28 -24.73 -0.46 11.05
N HIS A 29 -23.43 -0.26 11.17
CA HIS A 29 -22.47 -1.23 11.67
C HIS A 29 -21.64 -0.62 12.81
N GLY A 30 -22.27 -0.11 13.84
CA GLY A 30 -21.64 0.67 14.93
C GLY A 30 -20.30 0.16 15.46
N HIS A 31 -20.07 -1.16 15.46
CA HIS A 31 -18.79 -1.76 15.83
C HIS A 31 -17.69 -1.59 14.78
N GLN A 32 -18.03 -1.33 13.53
CA GLN A 32 -17.09 -1.12 12.43
C GLN A 32 -16.66 0.34 12.27
N GLN A 33 -17.12 1.25 13.10
CA GLN A 33 -16.70 2.65 13.05
C GLN A 33 -15.18 2.83 13.14
N THR A 34 -14.48 1.88 13.75
CA THR A 34 -13.02 1.86 13.81
C THR A 34 -12.36 1.46 12.49
N LEU A 35 -13.12 0.94 11.53
CA LEU A 35 -12.63 0.55 10.20
C LEU A 35 -12.96 1.59 9.13
N VAL A 36 -13.69 2.64 9.47
CA VAL A 36 -14.17 3.64 8.51
C VAL A 36 -13.04 4.45 7.93
N GLY A 37 -12.98 4.49 6.60
CA GLY A 37 -12.08 5.32 5.80
C GLY A 37 -12.66 6.69 5.49
N MET A 38 -12.00 7.48 4.64
CA MET A 38 -12.49 8.80 4.20
C MET A 38 -13.52 8.71 3.07
N THR A 39 -13.38 7.76 2.17
CA THR A 39 -14.23 7.64 0.98
C THR A 39 -15.02 6.35 0.95
N SER A 40 -14.69 5.41 1.83
CA SER A 40 -15.29 4.08 1.95
C SER A 40 -15.62 3.77 3.41
N PHE A 41 -16.53 2.81 3.63
CA PHE A 41 -16.87 2.34 4.98
C PHE A 41 -15.75 1.49 5.61
N GLU A 42 -14.83 0.98 4.80
CA GLU A 42 -13.68 0.21 5.29
C GLU A 42 -12.39 0.74 4.70
N VAL A 43 -11.37 0.91 5.54
CA VAL A 43 -10.06 1.46 5.13
C VAL A 43 -9.38 0.66 4.01
N ILE A 44 -9.64 -0.63 3.90
CA ILE A 44 -9.10 -1.46 2.80
C ILE A 44 -9.74 -1.15 1.44
N HIS A 45 -10.89 -0.51 1.42
CA HIS A 45 -11.58 -0.11 0.21
C HIS A 45 -11.24 1.31 -0.24
N GLU A 46 -10.26 1.95 0.37
CA GLU A 46 -9.70 3.24 -0.08
C GLU A 46 -8.89 3.12 -1.39
N GLY A 47 -9.32 2.24 -2.28
CA GLY A 47 -8.67 1.97 -3.58
C GLY A 47 -8.60 3.18 -4.52
N ILE A 48 -9.28 4.29 -4.19
CA ILE A 48 -9.15 5.57 -4.87
C ILE A 48 -7.78 6.24 -4.59
N VAL A 49 -7.10 5.90 -3.48
CA VAL A 49 -5.87 6.56 -3.05
C VAL A 49 -4.77 6.50 -4.10
N PRO A 50 -4.40 5.31 -4.66
CA PRO A 50 -3.39 5.24 -5.70
C PRO A 50 -3.73 6.12 -6.92
N LEU A 51 -5.00 6.13 -7.34
CA LEU A 51 -5.43 6.95 -8.46
C LEU A 51 -5.30 8.46 -8.15
N LEU A 52 -5.68 8.88 -6.94
CA LEU A 52 -5.55 10.29 -6.54
C LEU A 52 -4.09 10.73 -6.48
N THR A 53 -3.20 9.89 -5.92
CA THR A 53 -1.78 10.20 -5.83
C THR A 53 -1.12 10.22 -7.20
N GLU A 54 -1.44 9.29 -8.10
CA GLU A 54 -0.97 9.31 -9.48
C GLU A 54 -1.46 10.57 -10.23
N CYS A 55 -2.74 10.91 -10.11
CA CYS A 55 -3.27 12.13 -10.73
C CYS A 55 -2.60 13.40 -10.16
N TYR A 56 -2.36 13.43 -8.86
CA TYR A 56 -1.70 14.56 -8.21
C TYR A 56 -0.25 14.70 -8.70
N ASP A 57 0.51 13.63 -8.79
CA ASP A 57 1.87 13.62 -9.32
C ASP A 57 1.92 14.11 -10.78
N PHE A 58 1.10 13.54 -11.65
CA PHE A 58 1.00 13.97 -13.06
C PHE A 58 0.59 15.43 -13.25
N LEU A 59 -0.23 15.95 -12.36
CA LEU A 59 -0.76 17.32 -12.46
C LEU A 59 0.01 18.32 -11.58
N TYR A 60 0.99 17.87 -10.80
CA TYR A 60 1.65 18.68 -9.77
C TYR A 60 2.07 20.07 -10.28
N THR A 61 2.87 20.13 -11.36
CA THR A 61 3.34 21.39 -11.92
C THR A 61 2.19 22.29 -12.44
N TYR A 62 1.10 21.69 -12.92
CA TYR A 62 -0.08 22.45 -13.32
C TYR A 62 -0.83 23.00 -12.11
N MET A 63 -1.02 22.18 -11.08
CA MET A 63 -1.68 22.56 -9.84
C MET A 63 -0.89 23.66 -9.13
N GLU A 64 0.43 23.52 -9.01
CA GLU A 64 1.31 24.51 -8.43
C GLU A 64 1.20 25.89 -9.12
N ARG A 65 1.06 25.92 -10.45
CA ARG A 65 0.94 27.17 -11.20
C ARG A 65 -0.44 27.82 -11.12
N HIS A 66 -1.49 27.03 -11.04
CA HIS A 66 -2.87 27.54 -11.19
C HIS A 66 -3.70 27.47 -9.91
N TYR A 67 -3.23 26.72 -8.90
CA TYR A 67 -3.90 26.47 -7.63
C TYR A 67 -2.93 26.56 -6.44
N ALA A 68 -1.91 27.41 -6.54
CA ALA A 68 -0.83 27.53 -5.55
C ALA A 68 -1.36 27.65 -4.10
N ASP A 69 -2.36 28.49 -3.87
CA ASP A 69 -2.97 28.70 -2.55
C ASP A 69 -3.69 27.46 -2.00
N CYS A 70 -4.00 26.49 -2.86
CA CYS A 70 -4.67 25.23 -2.47
C CYS A 70 -3.69 24.09 -2.21
N MET A 71 -2.41 24.21 -2.55
CA MET A 71 -1.43 23.14 -2.38
C MET A 71 -1.35 22.62 -0.92
N PRO A 72 -1.38 23.47 0.13
CA PRO A 72 -1.42 22.99 1.50
C PRO A 72 -2.71 22.20 1.83
N VAL A 73 -3.84 22.57 1.22
CA VAL A 73 -5.11 21.85 1.39
C VAL A 73 -5.04 20.47 0.76
N TYR A 74 -4.39 20.34 -0.41
CA TYR A 74 -4.23 19.04 -1.08
C TYR A 74 -3.33 18.10 -0.29
N ALA A 75 -2.18 18.60 0.18
CA ALA A 75 -1.32 17.83 1.07
C ALA A 75 -2.06 17.42 2.35
N GLY A 76 -2.81 18.36 2.96
CA GLY A 76 -3.64 18.08 4.12
C GLY A 76 -4.72 17.01 3.87
N ALA A 77 -5.34 17.01 2.70
CA ALA A 77 -6.31 15.98 2.31
C ALA A 77 -5.67 14.59 2.22
N LEU A 78 -4.51 14.49 1.58
CA LEU A 78 -3.76 13.23 1.44
C LEU A 78 -3.28 12.72 2.81
N LYS A 79 -2.72 13.60 3.64
CA LYS A 79 -2.32 13.27 5.02
C LYS A 79 -3.51 12.80 5.85
N LYS A 80 -4.66 13.45 5.74
CA LYS A 80 -5.89 13.06 6.42
C LYS A 80 -6.33 11.64 6.03
N MET A 81 -6.25 11.27 4.75
CA MET A 81 -6.52 9.91 4.31
C MET A 81 -5.56 8.92 4.95
N ALA A 82 -4.24 9.19 4.91
CA ALA A 82 -3.23 8.33 5.52
C ALA A 82 -3.47 8.16 7.03
N ASP A 83 -3.68 9.26 7.77
CA ASP A 83 -3.93 9.24 9.21
C ASP A 83 -5.19 8.46 9.58
N VAL A 84 -6.24 8.52 8.75
CA VAL A 84 -7.45 7.72 8.95
C VAL A 84 -7.18 6.24 8.75
N ILE A 85 -6.42 5.86 7.71
CA ILE A 85 -6.03 4.48 7.46
C ILE A 85 -5.21 3.94 8.64
N VAL A 86 -4.20 4.68 9.09
CA VAL A 86 -3.36 4.31 10.24
C VAL A 86 -4.17 4.13 11.52
N ARG A 87 -5.12 5.03 11.78
CA ARG A 87 -5.94 5.02 13.00
C ARG A 87 -6.98 3.93 13.01
N ASN A 88 -7.62 3.65 11.88
CA ASN A 88 -8.78 2.79 11.76
C ASN A 88 -8.46 1.42 11.14
N GLY A 89 -7.21 1.15 10.84
CA GLY A 89 -6.79 -0.05 10.13
C GLY A 89 -6.93 -1.36 10.89
N VAL A 90 -6.64 -2.45 10.19
CA VAL A 90 -6.60 -3.82 10.71
C VAL A 90 -5.16 -4.35 10.62
N PRO A 91 -4.50 -4.67 11.76
CA PRO A 91 -3.05 -4.83 11.78
C PRO A 91 -2.54 -6.21 11.34
N HIS A 92 -3.28 -7.30 11.52
CA HIS A 92 -2.72 -8.66 11.59
C HIS A 92 -3.16 -9.62 10.49
N ASN A 93 -3.62 -9.10 9.34
CA ASN A 93 -4.02 -9.91 8.19
C ASN A 93 -3.62 -9.22 6.87
N ASN A 94 -4.09 -9.76 5.74
CA ASN A 94 -3.82 -9.20 4.41
C ASN A 94 -4.29 -7.74 4.25
N TRP A 95 -5.20 -7.24 5.06
CA TRP A 95 -5.62 -5.84 5.01
C TRP A 95 -4.49 -4.88 5.37
N ASN A 96 -3.63 -5.28 6.30
CA ASN A 96 -2.52 -4.43 6.73
C ASN A 96 -1.58 -4.08 5.56
N ILE A 97 -1.25 -5.03 4.68
CA ILE A 97 -0.38 -4.73 3.53
C ILE A 97 -1.10 -3.90 2.46
N ILE A 98 -2.42 -4.05 2.31
CA ILE A 98 -3.22 -3.18 1.43
C ILE A 98 -3.19 -1.74 1.95
N GLN A 99 -3.40 -1.56 3.26
CA GLN A 99 -3.29 -0.26 3.93
C GLN A 99 -1.89 0.36 3.75
N ALA A 100 -0.84 -0.45 3.94
CA ALA A 100 0.54 -0.03 3.72
C ALA A 100 0.77 0.52 2.30
N ARG A 101 0.18 -0.10 1.27
CA ARG A 101 0.25 0.39 -0.12
C ARG A 101 -0.39 1.75 -0.29
N PHE A 102 -1.53 2.00 0.34
CA PHE A 102 -2.19 3.31 0.28
C PHE A 102 -1.37 4.39 0.98
N ILE A 103 -0.87 4.10 2.19
CA ILE A 103 -0.02 5.02 2.95
C ILE A 103 1.26 5.33 2.17
N PHE A 104 1.91 4.32 1.59
CA PHE A 104 3.12 4.50 0.80
C PHE A 104 2.89 5.34 -0.46
N ALA A 105 1.76 5.13 -1.15
CA ALA A 105 1.39 5.94 -2.31
C ALA A 105 1.20 7.43 -1.95
N ILE A 106 0.59 7.71 -0.80
CA ILE A 106 0.49 9.09 -0.28
C ILE A 106 1.87 9.65 0.05
N ALA A 107 2.71 8.87 0.74
CA ALA A 107 4.07 9.30 1.08
C ALA A 107 4.89 9.74 -0.14
N LEU A 108 4.73 9.05 -1.28
CA LEU A 108 5.46 9.36 -2.51
C LEU A 108 5.19 10.76 -3.07
N VAL A 109 4.04 11.34 -2.77
CA VAL A 109 3.61 12.64 -3.32
C VAL A 109 3.59 13.76 -2.27
N LEU A 110 4.02 13.48 -1.04
CA LEU A 110 4.25 14.49 -0.01
C LEU A 110 5.68 15.01 -0.07
N ASP A 111 5.88 16.22 0.46
CA ASP A 111 7.19 16.78 0.73
C ASP A 111 7.86 16.11 1.95
N GLU A 112 9.10 16.49 2.24
CA GLU A 112 9.86 16.02 3.40
C GLU A 112 9.15 16.44 4.71
N ASN A 113 9.49 15.76 5.81
CA ASN A 113 8.87 16.00 7.13
C ASN A 113 8.93 17.45 7.56
N GLU A 114 10.03 18.14 7.26
CA GLU A 114 10.29 19.53 7.64
C GLU A 114 9.36 20.54 6.95
N ALA A 115 8.72 20.16 5.86
CA ALA A 115 7.75 20.99 5.17
C ALA A 115 6.42 21.14 5.93
N TYR A 116 6.20 20.31 6.95
CA TYR A 116 4.94 20.26 7.69
C TYR A 116 5.14 20.58 9.17
N GLU A 117 4.27 21.44 9.72
CA GLU A 117 4.32 21.85 11.14
C GLU A 117 4.22 20.67 12.12
N ASP A 118 3.50 19.60 11.74
CA ASP A 118 3.34 18.39 12.54
C ASP A 118 4.47 17.36 12.32
N GLY A 119 5.45 17.67 11.48
CA GLY A 119 6.56 16.79 11.14
C GLY A 119 6.17 15.50 10.41
N LYS A 120 4.97 15.45 9.84
CA LYS A 120 4.44 14.26 9.17
C LYS A 120 4.45 14.45 7.66
N GLY A 121 5.59 14.27 7.05
CA GLY A 121 5.79 14.27 5.61
C GLY A 121 6.09 12.87 5.07
N ARG A 122 6.83 12.85 3.97
CA ARG A 122 7.21 11.63 3.22
C ARG A 122 7.88 10.58 4.10
N GLU A 123 8.90 10.95 4.85
CA GLU A 123 9.69 10.02 5.64
C GLU A 123 8.87 9.44 6.79
N TYR A 124 8.03 10.26 7.44
CA TYR A 124 7.12 9.79 8.48
C TYR A 124 6.21 8.65 7.99
N TYR A 125 5.58 8.82 6.83
CA TYR A 125 4.69 7.79 6.30
C TYR A 125 5.45 6.59 5.71
N PHE A 126 6.67 6.77 5.22
CA PHE A 126 7.53 5.64 4.90
C PHE A 126 7.88 4.82 6.14
N ASP A 127 8.18 5.47 7.26
CA ASP A 127 8.46 4.79 8.52
C ASP A 127 7.24 4.07 9.07
N VAL A 128 6.04 4.65 8.94
CA VAL A 128 4.77 3.99 9.30
C VAL A 128 4.59 2.65 8.57
N VAL A 129 5.05 2.56 7.32
CA VAL A 129 4.98 1.32 6.53
C VAL A 129 6.13 0.38 6.86
N ALA A 130 7.33 0.92 7.07
CA ALA A 130 8.54 0.12 7.24
C ALA A 130 8.70 -0.44 8.66
N GLN A 131 8.20 0.27 9.67
CA GLN A 131 8.40 -0.02 11.09
C GLN A 131 7.06 -0.08 11.84
N ASP A 132 7.08 -0.69 13.02
CA ASP A 132 5.90 -0.72 13.89
C ASP A 132 5.65 0.67 14.46
N SER A 133 4.57 1.28 14.05
CA SER A 133 4.23 2.65 14.43
C SER A 133 2.95 2.76 15.22
N THR A 134 1.98 1.89 15.01
CA THR A 134 0.70 1.89 15.71
C THR A 134 0.16 0.49 15.96
N LEU A 135 -0.84 0.39 16.84
CA LEU A 135 -1.57 -0.87 17.08
C LEU A 135 -2.43 -1.29 15.88
N ARG A 136 -2.70 -0.39 14.94
CA ARG A 136 -3.61 -0.60 13.80
C ARG A 136 -2.88 -0.72 12.47
N GLN A 137 -1.63 -0.29 12.38
CA GLN A 137 -0.76 -0.44 11.22
C GLN A 137 0.59 -0.97 11.68
N TRP A 138 0.86 -2.24 11.43
CA TRP A 138 2.16 -2.85 11.69
C TRP A 138 3.11 -2.58 10.53
N GLY A 139 4.39 -2.50 10.86
CA GLY A 139 5.43 -2.49 9.85
C GLY A 139 5.48 -3.80 9.07
N LEU A 140 5.98 -3.72 7.83
CA LEU A 140 6.02 -4.88 6.92
C LEU A 140 6.75 -6.08 7.52
N LYS A 141 7.81 -5.85 8.32
CA LYS A 141 8.55 -6.95 8.95
C LYS A 141 7.71 -7.68 9.99
N THR A 142 7.07 -6.96 10.90
CA THR A 142 6.21 -7.54 11.94
C THR A 142 5.03 -8.29 11.32
N LEU A 143 4.43 -7.72 10.29
CA LEU A 143 3.36 -8.39 9.54
C LEU A 143 3.85 -9.70 8.88
N ALA A 144 5.04 -9.69 8.29
CA ALA A 144 5.62 -10.88 7.67
C ALA A 144 5.96 -11.96 8.71
N ASP A 145 6.58 -11.57 9.83
CA ASP A 145 6.93 -12.48 10.92
C ASP A 145 5.69 -13.11 11.58
N TYR A 146 4.56 -12.40 11.59
CA TYR A 146 3.29 -12.90 12.10
C TYR A 146 2.57 -13.81 11.11
N GLY A 147 2.54 -13.44 9.83
CA GLY A 147 1.64 -14.04 8.86
C GLY A 147 2.26 -15.16 8.02
N PHE A 148 3.59 -15.16 7.80
CA PHE A 148 4.25 -16.23 7.08
C PHE A 148 4.83 -17.28 8.02
N ASP A 149 4.64 -18.55 7.69
CA ASP A 149 5.43 -19.62 8.29
C ASP A 149 6.89 -19.52 7.83
N ALA A 150 7.81 -19.36 8.78
CA ALA A 150 9.24 -19.12 8.49
C ALA A 150 9.92 -20.31 7.81
N GLY A 151 9.41 -21.53 7.97
CA GLY A 151 9.92 -22.74 7.34
C GLY A 151 9.51 -22.87 5.89
N THR A 152 8.23 -22.70 5.62
CA THR A 152 7.61 -22.96 4.32
C THR A 152 7.38 -21.73 3.46
N GLY A 153 7.31 -20.54 4.06
CA GLY A 153 6.91 -19.31 3.38
C GLY A 153 5.41 -19.20 3.10
N ILE A 154 4.60 -20.09 3.68
CA ILE A 154 3.15 -20.08 3.49
C ILE A 154 2.52 -19.00 4.38
N TRP A 155 1.66 -18.17 3.79
CA TRP A 155 0.84 -17.19 4.51
C TRP A 155 -0.33 -17.88 5.21
N ASN A 156 -0.71 -17.36 6.38
CA ASN A 156 -1.71 -17.97 7.29
C ASN A 156 -3.19 -17.83 6.85
N GLU A 157 -3.43 -17.35 5.64
CA GLU A 157 -4.78 -17.30 5.05
C GLU A 157 -4.87 -18.25 3.84
N CYS A 158 -6.02 -18.30 3.18
CA CYS A 158 -6.26 -19.17 2.05
C CYS A 158 -5.31 -18.88 0.86
N PRO A 159 -5.10 -19.84 -0.06
CA PRO A 159 -4.11 -19.73 -1.13
C PRO A 159 -4.25 -18.50 -2.02
N GLY A 160 -5.47 -18.06 -2.30
CA GLY A 160 -5.71 -16.86 -3.09
C GLY A 160 -5.22 -15.60 -2.38
N TYR A 161 -5.49 -15.45 -1.08
CA TYR A 161 -4.97 -14.33 -0.27
C TYR A 161 -3.47 -14.43 -0.09
N SER A 162 -2.93 -15.64 0.15
CA SER A 162 -1.47 -15.87 0.17
C SER A 162 -0.79 -15.31 -1.08
N CYS A 163 -1.29 -15.64 -2.27
CA CYS A 163 -0.71 -15.15 -3.52
C CYS A 163 -0.85 -13.62 -3.67
N ASN A 164 -1.93 -13.01 -3.19
CA ASN A 164 -2.08 -11.56 -3.21
C ASN A 164 -1.07 -10.89 -2.27
N VAL A 165 -0.92 -11.40 -1.05
CA VAL A 165 0.06 -10.89 -0.07
C VAL A 165 1.49 -11.02 -0.61
N VAL A 166 1.84 -12.16 -1.21
CA VAL A 166 3.15 -12.36 -1.85
C VAL A 166 3.38 -11.33 -2.96
N ASN A 167 2.35 -11.07 -3.79
CA ASN A 167 2.45 -10.03 -4.82
C ASN A 167 2.74 -8.66 -4.20
N ASP A 168 2.00 -8.27 -3.16
CA ASP A 168 2.16 -6.98 -2.51
C ASP A 168 3.55 -6.82 -1.86
N TYR A 169 4.07 -7.87 -1.20
CA TYR A 169 5.44 -7.85 -0.68
C TYR A 169 6.49 -7.71 -1.80
N THR A 170 6.31 -8.38 -2.93
CA THR A 170 7.26 -8.27 -4.04
C THR A 170 7.17 -6.92 -4.76
N ASP A 171 6.02 -6.25 -4.75
CA ASP A 171 5.90 -4.86 -5.17
C ASP A 171 6.67 -3.94 -4.22
N PHE A 172 6.53 -4.14 -2.89
CA PHE A 172 7.33 -3.40 -1.91
C PHE A 172 8.84 -3.64 -2.03
N VAL A 173 9.28 -4.84 -2.42
CA VAL A 173 10.72 -5.09 -2.71
C VAL A 173 11.24 -4.11 -3.77
N LEU A 174 10.46 -3.84 -4.82
CA LEU A 174 10.85 -2.89 -5.86
C LEU A 174 10.70 -1.43 -5.41
N LEU A 175 9.67 -1.12 -4.65
CA LEU A 175 9.42 0.23 -4.15
C LEU A 175 10.49 0.66 -3.13
N PHE A 176 10.86 -0.22 -2.21
CA PHE A 176 11.91 0.05 -1.23
C PHE A 176 13.28 0.22 -1.88
N ASP A 177 13.61 -0.60 -2.89
CA ASP A 177 14.84 -0.39 -3.67
C ASP A 177 14.84 0.96 -4.37
N LYS A 178 13.72 1.29 -5.05
CA LYS A 178 13.64 2.48 -5.89
C LYS A 178 13.66 3.79 -5.08
N TYR A 179 12.89 3.85 -3.99
CA TYR A 179 12.64 5.09 -3.26
C TYR A 179 13.44 5.21 -1.96
N LEU A 180 13.84 4.09 -1.35
CA LEU A 180 14.54 4.08 -0.07
C LEU A 180 15.97 3.54 -0.19
N GLY A 181 16.35 2.96 -1.35
CA GLY A 181 17.66 2.32 -1.53
C GLY A 181 17.86 1.10 -0.63
N ARG A 182 16.78 0.45 -0.18
CA ARG A 182 16.79 -0.66 0.78
C ARG A 182 16.44 -1.99 0.11
N ASP A 183 17.18 -3.04 0.45
CA ASP A 183 16.88 -4.41 0.02
C ASP A 183 15.93 -5.09 1.00
N LEU A 184 14.63 -4.98 0.76
CA LEU A 184 13.60 -5.52 1.65
C LEU A 184 13.72 -7.04 1.84
N THR A 185 14.27 -7.80 0.88
CA THR A 185 14.43 -9.25 1.02
C THR A 185 15.55 -9.63 1.99
N ARG A 186 16.51 -8.73 2.28
CA ARG A 186 17.47 -8.92 3.38
C ARG A 186 16.85 -8.65 4.74
N GLU A 187 15.93 -7.70 4.80
CA GLU A 187 15.23 -7.35 6.04
C GLU A 187 14.14 -8.36 6.37
N ILE A 188 13.50 -8.92 5.35
CA ILE A 188 12.38 -9.88 5.44
C ILE A 188 12.68 -11.11 4.55
N PRO A 189 13.59 -12.01 4.96
CA PRO A 189 14.03 -13.13 4.13
C PRO A 189 12.93 -14.12 3.74
N VAL A 190 11.83 -14.17 4.51
CA VAL A 190 10.71 -15.07 4.22
C VAL A 190 10.03 -14.75 2.90
N ILE A 191 10.18 -13.53 2.35
CA ILE A 191 9.62 -13.16 1.04
C ILE A 191 10.13 -14.09 -0.07
N GLU A 192 11.42 -14.45 -0.07
CA GLU A 192 11.99 -15.37 -1.08
C GLU A 192 11.35 -16.76 -0.98
N LYS A 193 11.18 -17.26 0.24
CA LYS A 193 10.49 -18.55 0.47
C LYS A 193 9.01 -18.48 0.06
N ALA A 194 8.34 -17.37 0.39
CA ALA A 194 6.94 -17.19 0.06
C ALA A 194 6.70 -17.20 -1.46
N VAL A 195 7.57 -16.55 -2.23
CA VAL A 195 7.53 -16.62 -3.70
C VAL A 195 7.76 -18.05 -4.19
N ALA A 196 8.73 -18.76 -3.64
CA ALA A 196 9.02 -20.15 -4.00
C ALA A 196 7.89 -21.12 -3.61
N ALA A 197 7.09 -20.81 -2.59
CA ALA A 197 5.94 -21.59 -2.16
C ALA A 197 4.73 -21.46 -3.10
N THR A 198 4.58 -20.38 -3.85
CA THR A 198 3.37 -20.13 -4.65
C THR A 198 3.03 -21.21 -5.68
N PRO A 199 3.98 -21.88 -6.36
CA PRO A 199 3.65 -22.99 -7.26
C PRO A 199 3.02 -24.19 -6.55
N GLN A 200 3.24 -24.35 -5.24
CA GLN A 200 2.67 -25.46 -4.45
C GLN A 200 1.16 -25.32 -4.25
N TYR A 201 0.62 -24.12 -4.44
CA TYR A 201 -0.83 -23.87 -4.42
C TYR A 201 -1.53 -24.21 -5.75
N CYS A 202 -0.80 -24.64 -6.76
CA CYS A 202 -1.34 -24.78 -8.10
C CYS A 202 -1.69 -26.22 -8.46
N PHE A 203 -2.82 -26.39 -9.13
CA PHE A 203 -3.12 -27.58 -9.89
C PHE A 203 -2.21 -27.68 -11.15
N PRO A 204 -2.09 -28.88 -11.79
CA PRO A 204 -1.33 -29.04 -13.03
C PRO A 204 -1.72 -28.08 -14.16
N ASN A 205 -2.96 -27.60 -14.16
CA ASN A 205 -3.44 -26.60 -15.13
C ASN A 205 -3.04 -25.15 -14.81
N ARG A 206 -2.11 -24.95 -13.86
CA ARG A 206 -1.59 -23.64 -13.39
C ARG A 206 -2.64 -22.73 -12.75
N LYS A 207 -3.74 -23.29 -12.29
CA LYS A 207 -4.71 -22.54 -11.47
C LYS A 207 -4.42 -22.76 -9.99
N ILE A 208 -4.46 -21.67 -9.23
CA ILE A 208 -4.39 -21.71 -7.76
C ILE A 208 -5.62 -22.45 -7.25
N VAL A 209 -5.46 -23.29 -6.25
CA VAL A 209 -6.58 -23.95 -5.59
C VAL A 209 -7.52 -22.94 -4.97
N GLY A 210 -8.81 -23.12 -5.19
CA GLY A 210 -9.85 -22.23 -4.69
C GLY A 210 -10.57 -22.84 -3.50
N PHE A 211 -9.94 -22.81 -2.34
CA PHE A 211 -10.63 -23.13 -1.10
C PHE A 211 -10.57 -21.96 -0.13
N GLY A 212 -11.43 -21.97 0.89
CA GLY A 212 -11.64 -20.81 1.73
C GLY A 212 -12.48 -19.77 0.97
N ASP A 213 -12.18 -18.51 1.19
CA ASP A 213 -12.91 -17.37 0.62
C ASP A 213 -12.33 -16.91 -0.74
N THR A 214 -11.91 -17.85 -1.59
CA THR A 214 -11.35 -17.56 -2.91
C THR A 214 -11.79 -18.56 -3.98
N HIS A 215 -11.66 -18.14 -5.24
CA HIS A 215 -11.94 -18.96 -6.40
C HIS A 215 -10.65 -19.38 -7.12
N PRO A 216 -10.65 -20.54 -7.84
CA PRO A 216 -9.52 -20.92 -8.68
C PRO A 216 -9.18 -19.81 -9.67
N SER A 217 -7.96 -19.32 -9.63
CA SER A 217 -7.46 -18.26 -10.48
C SER A 217 -6.10 -18.60 -11.07
N PRO A 218 -5.72 -18.04 -12.24
CA PRO A 218 -4.38 -18.25 -12.78
C PRO A 218 -3.29 -17.80 -11.80
N LEU A 219 -2.20 -18.56 -11.70
CA LEU A 219 -1.02 -18.13 -10.97
C LEU A 219 -0.44 -16.89 -11.64
N ARG A 220 -0.32 -15.80 -10.90
CA ARG A 220 0.39 -14.61 -11.36
C ARG A 220 1.89 -14.90 -11.41
N THR A 221 2.59 -14.33 -12.36
CA THR A 221 4.04 -14.51 -12.51
C THR A 221 4.84 -13.24 -12.28
N SER A 222 4.16 -12.13 -12.00
CA SER A 222 4.76 -10.80 -11.76
C SER A 222 5.80 -10.81 -10.64
N TYR A 223 5.48 -11.50 -9.53
CA TYR A 223 6.39 -11.57 -8.38
C TYR A 223 7.70 -12.28 -8.67
N PHE A 224 7.74 -13.28 -9.56
CA PHE A 224 9.01 -13.87 -10.00
C PHE A 224 9.86 -12.84 -10.75
N GLY A 225 9.23 -12.00 -11.60
CA GLY A 225 9.90 -10.90 -12.28
C GLY A 225 10.47 -9.86 -11.31
N SER A 226 9.74 -9.53 -10.26
CA SER A 226 10.19 -8.62 -9.21
C SER A 226 11.40 -9.17 -8.46
N MET A 227 11.37 -10.46 -8.11
CA MET A 227 12.51 -11.12 -7.44
C MET A 227 13.75 -11.21 -8.33
N VAL A 228 13.58 -11.46 -9.64
CA VAL A 228 14.70 -11.45 -10.60
C VAL A 228 15.33 -10.06 -10.70
N LYS A 229 14.51 -9.00 -10.73
CA LYS A 229 15.02 -7.61 -10.74
C LYS A 229 15.80 -7.31 -9.46
N ASN A 230 15.27 -7.65 -8.30
CA ASN A 230 15.95 -7.48 -7.01
C ASN A 230 17.28 -8.27 -6.97
N ALA A 231 17.27 -9.54 -7.33
CA ALA A 231 18.47 -10.37 -7.34
C ALA A 231 19.58 -9.81 -8.25
N ARG A 232 19.21 -9.28 -9.43
CA ARG A 232 20.16 -8.61 -10.34
C ARG A 232 20.72 -7.33 -9.73
N ARG A 233 19.88 -6.53 -9.10
CA ARG A 233 20.26 -5.26 -8.47
C ARG A 233 21.27 -5.47 -7.35
N TYR A 234 21.09 -6.47 -6.50
CA TYR A 234 21.89 -6.71 -5.32
C TYR A 234 22.95 -7.84 -5.49
N GLY A 235 23.16 -8.32 -6.72
CA GLY A 235 24.19 -9.31 -7.01
C GLY A 235 23.96 -10.67 -6.35
N LYS A 236 22.71 -11.02 -6.05
CA LYS A 236 22.38 -12.30 -5.44
C LYS A 236 22.59 -13.44 -6.44
N ARG A 237 23.40 -14.43 -6.06
CA ARG A 237 23.53 -15.66 -6.86
C ARG A 237 22.20 -16.40 -6.83
N ARG A 238 21.75 -16.96 -7.97
CA ARG A 238 20.68 -17.94 -8.00
C ARG A 238 21.09 -19.07 -7.06
N GLN A 239 20.28 -19.37 -6.06
CA GLN A 239 20.32 -20.69 -5.42
C GLN A 239 19.75 -21.64 -6.49
N GLU A 240 20.62 -22.50 -7.01
CA GLU A 240 20.24 -23.57 -7.91
C GLU A 240 19.39 -24.63 -7.20
#